data_5df1d7eb727600547c9324308a1dc384
#
_entry.id   5df1d7eb727600547c9324308a1dc384
#
_cell.length_a   1.000
_cell.length_b   1.000
_cell.length_c   1.000
_cell.angle_alpha   90.00
_cell.angle_beta   90.00
_cell.angle_gamma   90.00
#
_symmetry.space_group_name_H-M   'P 1'
#
loop_
_entity.id
_entity.type
_entity.pdbx_description
1 polymer ?
#
loop_
_entity_poly.entity_id
_entity_poly.type
_entity_poly.pdbx_seq_one_letter_code
_entity_poly.pdbx_strand_id
1 'polypeptide(L)'
;MQTFREATAFWIAGPGSGELRSSILSPLKLGEVRVRALYSAISMGTERIVFNGQVPISEHSTMKAPFQEGEFSEAVKYGYSSCGVIEEGPPELMGKIVFSLYPHQDNYVLPKEEVHSVPIGVPPERAILAANMETALNALWDVAPCLGARVAVVGAGVVGCLAAYLCSRIPGTDVVIVDINPEREAIADALHLKFSMDVANGGMDLVIHASGASSGLETALNLAGFEATVLELSWFGDKPATTHLGSAFHSRRVTLKSSQVGSVGILQRARWSRAKRLALALRFLSDDVLDCLISGESNFSCLPATMERLMSQSNSGLCHRIVYP
;
A
#
# COMPACT_ATOMS: atom_id res chain seq x y z
N MET A 1 -2.73 39.69 12.47
CA MET A 1 -1.74 39.33 11.44
C MET A 1 -1.96 37.86 11.11
N GLN A 2 -2.36 37.54 9.89
CA GLN A 2 -2.37 36.13 9.45
C GLN A 2 -0.90 35.66 9.37
N THR A 3 -0.50 34.79 10.23
CA THR A 3 0.80 34.12 10.16
C THR A 3 0.74 33.12 9.00
N PHE A 4 1.37 33.48 7.90
CA PHE A 4 1.60 32.54 6.81
C PHE A 4 2.51 31.42 7.35
N ARG A 5 2.05 30.17 7.28
CA ARG A 5 2.89 29.03 7.60
C ARG A 5 3.48 28.47 6.31
N GLU A 6 4.77 28.23 6.34
CA GLU A 6 5.50 27.53 5.30
C GLU A 6 5.38 26.04 5.50
N ALA A 7 5.30 25.30 4.42
CA ALA A 7 5.34 23.84 4.40
C ALA A 7 6.28 23.35 3.32
N THR A 8 6.95 22.23 3.57
CA THR A 8 7.84 21.59 2.65
C THR A 8 7.26 20.26 2.21
N ALA A 9 7.21 20.03 0.90
CA ALA A 9 6.72 18.80 0.29
C ALA A 9 7.79 18.16 -0.60
N PHE A 10 7.73 16.84 -0.73
CA PHE A 10 8.53 16.09 -1.70
C PHE A 10 7.83 16.09 -3.07
N TRP A 11 8.61 16.43 -4.07
CA TRP A 11 8.20 16.43 -5.48
C TRP A 11 9.09 15.49 -6.28
N ILE A 12 8.50 14.68 -7.09
CA ILE A 12 9.19 13.96 -8.17
C ILE A 12 9.32 14.97 -9.31
N ALA A 13 10.54 15.45 -9.54
CA ALA A 13 10.83 16.50 -10.51
C ALA A 13 10.95 15.97 -11.95
N GLY A 14 11.15 14.67 -12.07
CA GLY A 14 11.23 13.90 -13.31
C GLY A 14 11.60 12.45 -13.00
N PRO A 15 11.63 11.57 -14.01
CA PRO A 15 11.95 10.16 -13.82
C PRO A 15 13.27 9.96 -13.07
N GLY A 16 13.22 9.26 -11.93
CA GLY A 16 14.38 8.96 -11.10
C GLY A 16 14.93 10.14 -10.29
N SER A 17 14.24 11.29 -10.26
CA SER A 17 14.72 12.49 -9.58
C SER A 17 13.66 13.09 -8.69
N GLY A 18 14.00 13.41 -7.45
CA GLY A 18 13.11 14.04 -6.49
C GLY A 18 13.77 15.20 -5.75
N GLU A 19 12.95 16.15 -5.30
CA GLU A 19 13.41 17.32 -4.56
C GLU A 19 12.40 17.76 -3.50
N LEU A 20 12.86 18.52 -2.52
CA LEU A 20 11.99 19.19 -1.55
C LEU A 20 11.67 20.61 -2.05
N ARG A 21 10.38 20.95 -2.04
CA ARG A 21 9.89 22.29 -2.39
C ARG A 21 9.11 22.89 -1.23
N SER A 22 9.46 24.11 -0.87
CA SER A 22 8.70 24.88 0.11
C SER A 22 7.59 25.70 -0.55
N SER A 23 6.47 25.82 0.13
CA SER A 23 5.32 26.61 -0.29
C SER A 23 4.59 27.16 0.92
N ILE A 24 3.83 28.24 0.71
CA ILE A 24 2.98 28.82 1.76
C ILE A 24 1.66 28.05 1.78
N LEU A 25 1.29 27.57 2.97
CA LEU A 25 -0.02 26.93 3.17
C LEU A 25 -1.15 27.93 3.03
N SER A 26 -2.21 27.50 2.37
CA SER A 26 -3.45 28.27 2.33
C SER A 26 -4.02 28.46 3.74
N PRO A 27 -4.68 29.58 4.01
CA PRO A 27 -5.43 29.76 5.26
C PRO A 27 -6.49 28.67 5.41
N LEU A 28 -6.72 28.25 6.66
CA LEU A 28 -7.72 27.25 6.98
C LEU A 28 -9.13 27.74 6.64
N LYS A 29 -9.90 26.97 5.91
CA LYS A 29 -11.31 27.22 5.63
C LYS A 29 -12.21 26.49 6.61
N LEU A 30 -13.47 26.90 6.68
CA LEU A 30 -14.47 26.18 7.48
C LEU A 30 -14.58 24.72 7.02
N GLY A 31 -14.45 23.79 7.96
CA GLY A 31 -14.49 22.37 7.68
C GLY A 31 -13.13 21.74 7.32
N GLU A 32 -12.06 22.50 7.31
CA GLU A 32 -10.70 21.99 7.12
C GLU A 32 -9.96 21.83 8.45
N VAL A 33 -8.92 21.03 8.41
CA VAL A 33 -7.94 20.84 9.50
C VAL A 33 -6.53 21.05 8.97
N ARG A 34 -5.62 21.51 9.84
CA ARG A 34 -4.19 21.49 9.59
C ARG A 34 -3.58 20.34 10.34
N VAL A 35 -2.81 19.53 9.61
CA VAL A 35 -2.08 18.40 10.15
C VAL A 35 -0.59 18.68 10.05
N ARG A 36 0.13 18.48 11.15
CA ARG A 36 1.59 18.34 11.14
C ARG A 36 1.91 16.87 11.05
N ALA A 37 2.64 16.49 10.00
CA ALA A 37 3.10 15.12 9.81
C ALA A 37 4.06 14.69 10.93
N LEU A 38 3.92 13.45 11.38
CA LEU A 38 4.85 12.78 12.27
C LEU A 38 5.63 11.72 11.49
N TYR A 39 4.91 10.96 10.69
CA TYR A 39 5.45 9.87 9.87
C TYR A 39 4.75 9.79 8.52
N SER A 40 5.47 9.34 7.50
CA SER A 40 4.88 8.85 6.26
C SER A 40 5.56 7.56 5.83
N ALA A 41 4.93 6.83 4.91
CA ALA A 41 5.49 5.58 4.39
C ALA A 41 5.76 5.68 2.90
N ILE A 42 6.92 5.19 2.48
CA ILE A 42 7.22 4.96 1.08
C ILE A 42 6.66 3.60 0.68
N SER A 43 5.77 3.59 -0.30
CA SER A 43 5.22 2.37 -0.90
C SER A 43 6.09 1.89 -2.04
N MET A 44 6.86 0.83 -1.81
CA MET A 44 7.88 0.33 -2.73
C MET A 44 7.34 -0.14 -4.08
N GLY A 45 6.05 -0.47 -4.19
CA GLY A 45 5.41 -0.85 -5.45
C GLY A 45 5.02 0.37 -6.29
N THR A 46 3.94 1.02 -5.88
CA THR A 46 3.31 2.13 -6.63
C THR A 46 4.23 3.34 -6.77
N GLU A 47 4.88 3.75 -5.68
CA GLU A 47 5.75 4.93 -5.75
C GLU A 47 6.99 4.71 -6.60
N ARG A 48 7.47 3.47 -6.72
CA ARG A 48 8.55 3.14 -7.67
C ARG A 48 8.13 3.38 -9.11
N ILE A 49 6.91 2.99 -9.48
CA ILE A 49 6.36 3.20 -10.83
C ILE A 49 6.27 4.70 -11.12
N VAL A 50 5.73 5.48 -10.17
CA VAL A 50 5.59 6.93 -10.32
C VAL A 50 6.96 7.62 -10.37
N PHE A 51 7.86 7.29 -9.45
CA PHE A 51 9.19 7.88 -9.37
C PHE A 51 10.04 7.63 -10.63
N ASN A 52 9.87 6.48 -11.26
CA ASN A 52 10.57 6.13 -12.49
C ASN A 52 9.83 6.56 -13.77
N GLY A 53 8.72 7.30 -13.66
CA GLY A 53 7.95 7.76 -14.83
C GLY A 53 7.28 6.64 -15.63
N GLN A 54 6.95 5.52 -14.98
CA GLN A 54 6.41 4.31 -15.61
C GLN A 54 4.88 4.19 -15.49
N VAL A 55 4.18 5.30 -15.27
CA VAL A 55 2.72 5.35 -15.29
C VAL A 55 2.24 5.38 -16.73
N PRO A 56 1.41 4.43 -17.20
CA PRO A 56 0.86 4.49 -18.56
C PRO A 56 0.07 5.78 -18.78
N ILE A 57 0.22 6.41 -19.93
CA ILE A 57 -0.46 7.68 -20.26
C ILE A 57 -1.99 7.54 -20.14
N SER A 58 -2.55 6.38 -20.54
CA SER A 58 -3.98 6.08 -20.41
C SER A 58 -4.48 6.12 -18.96
N GLU A 59 -3.58 5.93 -17.98
CA GLU A 59 -3.93 5.83 -16.57
C GLU A 59 -3.63 7.12 -15.79
N HIS A 60 -3.10 8.15 -16.41
CA HIS A 60 -2.72 9.40 -15.74
C HIS A 60 -3.88 10.04 -14.95
N SER A 61 -5.10 9.97 -15.45
CA SER A 61 -6.28 10.51 -14.75
C SER A 61 -6.83 9.55 -13.69
N THR A 62 -6.82 8.24 -13.98
CA THR A 62 -7.44 7.20 -13.15
C THR A 62 -6.60 6.88 -11.91
N MET A 63 -5.28 6.91 -12.07
CA MET A 63 -4.32 6.49 -11.03
C MET A 63 -3.76 7.66 -10.21
N LYS A 64 -4.35 8.85 -10.31
CA LYS A 64 -4.01 9.96 -9.40
C LYS A 64 -4.24 9.57 -7.94
N ALA A 65 -3.21 9.81 -7.10
CA ALA A 65 -3.37 9.69 -5.66
C ALA A 65 -4.26 10.83 -5.11
N PRO A 66 -4.93 10.62 -3.98
CA PRO A 66 -5.59 11.71 -3.28
C PRO A 66 -4.60 12.85 -2.97
N PHE A 67 -5.05 14.10 -3.15
CA PHE A 67 -4.23 15.30 -2.91
C PHE A 67 -2.93 15.38 -3.72
N GLN A 68 -2.79 14.59 -4.77
CA GLN A 68 -1.70 14.75 -5.74
C GLN A 68 -1.77 16.14 -6.37
N GLU A 69 -0.62 16.81 -6.44
CA GLU A 69 -0.45 18.05 -7.20
C GLU A 69 0.51 17.81 -8.37
N GLY A 70 0.30 18.52 -9.47
CA GLY A 70 1.04 18.26 -10.71
C GLY A 70 0.52 17.03 -11.47
N GLU A 71 1.20 16.69 -12.55
CA GLU A 71 0.82 15.62 -13.48
C GLU A 71 1.97 14.61 -13.63
N PHE A 72 1.65 13.34 -13.92
CA PHE A 72 2.66 12.30 -14.08
C PHE A 72 3.63 12.53 -15.26
N SER A 73 3.25 13.37 -16.23
CA SER A 73 4.12 13.79 -17.35
C SER A 73 5.08 14.93 -17.01
N GLU A 74 4.92 15.52 -15.83
CA GLU A 74 5.67 16.69 -15.35
C GLU A 74 6.15 16.46 -13.92
N ALA A 75 6.43 17.54 -13.19
CA ALA A 75 6.71 17.42 -11.76
C ALA A 75 5.43 17.09 -10.99
N VAL A 76 5.51 16.10 -10.10
CA VAL A 76 4.36 15.63 -9.32
C VAL A 76 4.68 15.52 -7.84
N LYS A 77 3.81 16.09 -6.98
CA LYS A 77 3.79 15.84 -5.54
C LYS A 77 3.01 14.56 -5.29
N TYR A 78 3.68 13.52 -4.80
CA TYR A 78 3.11 12.18 -4.70
C TYR A 78 3.35 11.56 -3.32
N GLY A 79 2.63 10.52 -3.06
CA GLY A 79 2.55 9.79 -1.80
C GLY A 79 1.09 9.67 -1.34
N TYR A 80 0.80 8.74 -0.44
CA TYR A 80 -0.57 8.53 0.03
C TYR A 80 -0.62 7.85 1.40
N SER A 81 0.40 8.03 2.21
CA SER A 81 0.47 7.39 3.53
C SER A 81 1.11 8.33 4.54
N SER A 82 0.32 9.16 5.17
CA SER A 82 0.76 10.15 6.16
C SER A 82 0.02 10.00 7.48
N CYS A 83 0.77 9.95 8.58
CA CYS A 83 0.27 9.99 9.95
C CYS A 83 0.77 11.25 10.64
N GLY A 84 -0.11 12.00 11.27
CA GLY A 84 0.24 13.28 11.90
C GLY A 84 -0.70 13.67 13.02
N VAL A 85 -0.49 14.87 13.56
CA VAL A 85 -1.31 15.47 14.63
C VAL A 85 -2.06 16.67 14.09
N ILE A 86 -3.33 16.81 14.45
CA ILE A 86 -4.13 17.99 14.11
C ILE A 86 -3.71 19.15 15.02
N GLU A 87 -3.14 20.19 14.42
CA GLU A 87 -2.70 21.39 15.13
C GLU A 87 -3.69 22.56 15.02
N GLU A 88 -4.58 22.53 14.04
CA GLU A 88 -5.59 23.57 13.84
C GLU A 88 -6.85 22.99 13.19
N GLY A 89 -8.02 23.39 13.68
CA GLY A 89 -9.31 22.90 13.20
C GLY A 89 -10.40 22.95 14.28
N PRO A 90 -11.47 22.17 14.12
CA PRO A 90 -12.52 22.04 15.13
C PRO A 90 -11.95 21.61 16.49
N PRO A 91 -12.39 22.22 17.62
CA PRO A 91 -11.84 21.93 18.94
C PRO A 91 -11.81 20.45 19.32
N GLU A 92 -12.81 19.69 18.91
CA GLU A 92 -12.94 18.26 19.20
C GLU A 92 -11.92 17.39 18.47
N LEU A 93 -11.24 17.94 17.46
CA LEU A 93 -10.21 17.24 16.68
C LEU A 93 -8.79 17.63 17.08
N MET A 94 -8.61 18.73 17.81
CA MET A 94 -7.31 19.26 18.20
C MET A 94 -6.48 18.23 18.97
N GLY A 95 -5.21 18.09 18.60
CA GLY A 95 -4.26 17.17 19.23
C GLY A 95 -4.48 15.68 18.92
N LYS A 96 -5.50 15.34 18.13
CA LYS A 96 -5.70 13.94 17.73
C LYS A 96 -4.65 13.49 16.73
N ILE A 97 -4.19 12.26 16.90
CA ILE A 97 -3.38 11.56 15.91
C ILE A 97 -4.30 11.03 14.82
N VAL A 98 -3.96 11.34 13.58
CA VAL A 98 -4.76 10.99 12.41
C VAL A 98 -3.89 10.41 11.30
N PHE A 99 -4.50 9.57 10.50
CA PHE A 99 -3.98 9.10 9.22
C PHE A 99 -4.74 9.77 8.08
N SER A 100 -4.04 10.08 7.00
CA SER A 100 -4.61 10.59 5.76
C SER A 100 -3.88 10.05 4.54
N LEU A 101 -4.62 9.89 3.44
CA LEU A 101 -4.04 9.56 2.13
C LEU A 101 -3.43 10.83 1.52
N TYR A 102 -2.33 11.30 2.10
CA TYR A 102 -1.70 12.57 1.73
C TYR A 102 -0.25 12.35 1.24
N PRO A 103 0.22 13.16 0.27
CA PRO A 103 1.61 13.14 -0.18
C PRO A 103 2.64 13.39 0.93
N HIS A 104 3.90 13.09 0.67
CA HIS A 104 4.99 13.38 1.60
C HIS A 104 5.18 14.89 1.79
N GLN A 105 4.66 15.42 2.89
CA GLN A 105 4.68 16.84 3.24
C GLN A 105 4.67 17.00 4.76
N ASP A 106 5.41 17.97 5.27
CA ASP A 106 5.55 18.19 6.72
C ASP A 106 4.31 18.80 7.39
N ASN A 107 3.67 19.77 6.73
CA ASN A 107 2.44 20.42 7.18
C ASN A 107 1.46 20.53 6.01
N TYR A 108 0.20 20.25 6.23
CA TYR A 108 -0.80 20.31 5.18
C TYR A 108 -2.20 20.61 5.70
N VAL A 109 -3.04 21.12 4.81
CA VAL A 109 -4.45 21.44 5.07
C VAL A 109 -5.32 20.57 4.18
N LEU A 110 -6.36 19.96 4.78
CA LEU A 110 -7.30 19.13 4.06
C LEU A 110 -8.68 19.16 4.74
N PRO A 111 -9.77 18.73 4.03
CA PRO A 111 -11.09 18.59 4.63
C PRO A 111 -11.05 17.63 5.83
N LYS A 112 -11.78 17.94 6.89
CA LYS A 112 -11.83 17.10 8.10
C LYS A 112 -12.39 15.68 7.86
N GLU A 113 -13.15 15.49 6.79
CA GLU A 113 -13.70 14.22 6.36
C GLU A 113 -12.62 13.28 5.78
N GLU A 114 -11.46 13.82 5.38
CA GLU A 114 -10.33 13.09 4.79
C GLU A 114 -9.26 12.70 5.82
N VAL A 115 -9.47 13.05 7.09
CA VAL A 115 -8.63 12.56 8.19
C VAL A 115 -9.32 11.42 8.92
N HIS A 116 -8.55 10.38 9.25
CA HIS A 116 -9.03 9.20 9.96
C HIS A 116 -8.32 9.09 11.30
N SER A 117 -9.07 9.16 12.40
CA SER A 117 -8.49 9.01 13.74
C SER A 117 -7.77 7.68 13.86
N VAL A 118 -6.53 7.71 14.30
CA VAL A 118 -5.77 6.50 14.61
C VAL A 118 -6.34 5.90 15.90
N PRO A 119 -6.74 4.61 15.89
CA PRO A 119 -7.32 3.99 17.07
C PRO A 119 -6.35 3.93 18.25
N ILE A 120 -6.88 3.98 19.48
CA ILE A 120 -6.09 3.72 20.68
C ILE A 120 -5.46 2.32 20.56
N GLY A 121 -4.16 2.23 20.85
CA GLY A 121 -3.39 0.97 20.73
C GLY A 121 -2.71 0.77 19.39
N VAL A 122 -2.95 1.65 18.41
CA VAL A 122 -2.17 1.71 17.15
C VAL A 122 -1.16 2.84 17.27
N PRO A 123 0.15 2.57 17.30
CA PRO A 123 1.15 3.63 17.35
C PRO A 123 1.22 4.37 16.00
N PRO A 124 1.47 5.70 16.02
CA PRO A 124 1.54 6.51 14.81
C PRO A 124 2.53 5.97 13.77
N GLU A 125 3.65 5.42 14.23
CA GLU A 125 4.72 4.83 13.42
C GLU A 125 4.29 3.57 12.67
N ARG A 126 3.26 2.84 13.17
CA ARG A 126 2.65 1.69 12.48
C ARG A 126 1.43 2.10 11.65
N ALA A 127 0.74 3.18 12.04
CA ALA A 127 -0.44 3.67 11.32
C ALA A 127 -0.14 4.00 9.84
N ILE A 128 1.12 4.27 9.49
CA ILE A 128 1.56 4.48 8.11
C ILE A 128 1.33 3.27 7.19
N LEU A 129 1.12 2.07 7.73
CA LEU A 129 0.77 0.88 6.94
C LEU A 129 -0.72 0.86 6.51
N ALA A 130 -1.53 1.85 6.92
CA ALA A 130 -2.99 1.81 6.74
C ALA A 130 -3.41 1.74 5.27
N ALA A 131 -2.74 2.47 4.36
CA ALA A 131 -3.05 2.40 2.93
C ALA A 131 -2.76 1.01 2.33
N ASN A 132 -1.66 0.37 2.75
CA ASN A 132 -1.33 -0.99 2.32
C ASN A 132 -2.26 -2.03 2.94
N MET A 133 -2.63 -1.87 4.22
CA MET A 133 -3.63 -2.71 4.88
C MET A 133 -5.01 -2.56 4.23
N GLU A 134 -5.39 -1.35 3.83
CA GLU A 134 -6.63 -1.11 3.09
C GLU A 134 -6.65 -1.84 1.75
N THR A 135 -5.51 -1.85 1.05
CA THR A 135 -5.34 -2.59 -0.20
C THR A 135 -5.51 -4.09 0.03
N ALA A 136 -4.84 -4.65 1.03
CA ALA A 136 -4.96 -6.07 1.39
C ALA A 136 -6.39 -6.45 1.80
N LEU A 137 -7.05 -5.61 2.61
CA LEU A 137 -8.43 -5.80 3.02
C LEU A 137 -9.39 -5.80 1.82
N ASN A 138 -9.24 -4.84 0.90
CA ASN A 138 -10.07 -4.78 -0.30
C ASN A 138 -9.86 -6.01 -1.19
N ALA A 139 -8.62 -6.48 -1.31
CA ALA A 139 -8.28 -7.70 -2.03
C ALA A 139 -9.07 -8.92 -1.51
N LEU A 140 -9.10 -9.10 -0.19
CA LEU A 140 -9.86 -10.18 0.42
C LEU A 140 -11.39 -10.01 0.21
N TRP A 141 -11.88 -8.78 0.23
CA TRP A 141 -13.30 -8.51 -0.09
C TRP A 141 -13.67 -8.85 -1.52
N ASP A 142 -12.73 -8.71 -2.46
CA ASP A 142 -12.96 -9.03 -3.87
C ASP A 142 -13.05 -10.53 -4.13
N VAL A 143 -12.35 -11.37 -3.36
CA VAL A 143 -12.33 -12.84 -3.56
C VAL A 143 -13.02 -13.63 -2.48
N ALA A 144 -13.29 -13.02 -1.31
CA ALA A 144 -14.00 -13.61 -0.19
C ALA A 144 -13.51 -15.05 0.15
N PRO A 145 -12.26 -15.23 0.63
CA PRO A 145 -11.71 -16.53 0.95
C PRO A 145 -12.64 -17.33 1.88
N CYS A 146 -12.87 -18.60 1.58
CA CYS A 146 -13.70 -19.46 2.41
C CYS A 146 -12.94 -19.95 3.65
N LEU A 147 -13.70 -20.33 4.68
CA LEU A 147 -13.15 -21.11 5.81
C LEU A 147 -12.46 -22.37 5.30
N GLY A 148 -11.28 -22.66 5.82
CA GLY A 148 -10.51 -23.85 5.45
C GLY A 148 -9.80 -23.77 4.09
N ALA A 149 -9.83 -22.64 3.40
CA ALA A 149 -9.17 -22.47 2.10
C ALA A 149 -7.64 -22.60 2.20
N ARG A 150 -7.05 -23.23 1.20
CA ARG A 150 -5.59 -23.24 0.98
C ARG A 150 -5.23 -22.03 0.13
N VAL A 151 -4.43 -21.15 0.69
CA VAL A 151 -4.10 -19.85 0.09
C VAL A 151 -2.58 -19.75 -0.12
N ALA A 152 -2.15 -19.44 -1.34
CA ALA A 152 -0.78 -19.02 -1.60
C ALA A 152 -0.74 -17.52 -1.89
N VAL A 153 0.27 -16.84 -1.35
CA VAL A 153 0.55 -15.43 -1.66
C VAL A 153 1.92 -15.34 -2.33
N VAL A 154 1.94 -14.99 -3.61
CA VAL A 154 3.17 -14.88 -4.40
C VAL A 154 3.67 -13.44 -4.37
N GLY A 155 4.78 -13.23 -3.71
CA GLY A 155 5.39 -11.93 -3.45
C GLY A 155 5.25 -11.52 -1.98
N ALA A 156 6.35 -11.57 -1.23
CA ALA A 156 6.47 -11.19 0.17
C ALA A 156 6.83 -9.69 0.35
N GLY A 157 6.24 -8.83 -0.46
CA GLY A 157 6.20 -7.38 -0.25
C GLY A 157 5.19 -7.02 0.84
N VAL A 158 5.11 -5.73 1.22
CA VAL A 158 4.20 -5.26 2.28
C VAL A 158 2.75 -5.69 2.03
N VAL A 159 2.21 -5.47 0.82
CA VAL A 159 0.83 -5.83 0.49
C VAL A 159 0.61 -7.34 0.52
N GLY A 160 1.55 -8.12 -0.03
CA GLY A 160 1.46 -9.59 0.01
C GLY A 160 1.49 -10.14 1.43
N CYS A 161 2.41 -9.64 2.28
CA CYS A 161 2.48 -10.01 3.69
C CYS A 161 1.20 -9.65 4.45
N LEU A 162 0.63 -8.46 4.22
CA LEU A 162 -0.63 -8.05 4.86
C LEU A 162 -1.82 -8.88 4.36
N ALA A 163 -1.87 -9.24 3.09
CA ALA A 163 -2.90 -10.12 2.55
C ALA A 163 -2.80 -11.54 3.15
N ALA A 164 -1.59 -12.09 3.24
CA ALA A 164 -1.34 -13.38 3.88
C ALA A 164 -1.70 -13.35 5.38
N TYR A 165 -1.31 -12.29 6.09
CA TYR A 165 -1.67 -12.06 7.49
C TYR A 165 -3.19 -12.05 7.68
N LEU A 166 -3.95 -11.32 6.86
CA LEU A 166 -5.40 -11.30 6.95
C LEU A 166 -6.03 -12.66 6.60
N CYS A 167 -5.52 -13.35 5.58
CA CYS A 167 -5.98 -14.71 5.23
C CYS A 167 -5.78 -15.69 6.39
N SER A 168 -4.64 -15.63 7.09
CA SER A 168 -4.35 -16.54 8.21
C SER A 168 -5.26 -16.36 9.42
N ARG A 169 -5.97 -15.22 9.52
CA ARG A 169 -6.95 -14.95 10.58
C ARG A 169 -8.35 -15.50 10.24
N ILE A 170 -8.53 -16.11 9.08
CA ILE A 170 -9.77 -16.80 8.71
C ILE A 170 -9.68 -18.25 9.24
N PRO A 171 -10.64 -18.72 10.03
CA PRO A 171 -10.57 -20.04 10.66
C PRO A 171 -10.33 -21.18 9.67
N GLY A 172 -9.32 -21.99 9.96
CA GLY A 172 -8.99 -23.20 9.21
C GLY A 172 -8.24 -22.97 7.90
N THR A 173 -7.95 -21.74 7.51
CA THR A 173 -7.12 -21.50 6.31
C THR A 173 -5.70 -22.00 6.48
N ASP A 174 -5.13 -22.54 5.40
CA ASP A 174 -3.72 -22.89 5.29
C ASP A 174 -3.04 -21.90 4.34
N VAL A 175 -2.19 -21.02 4.89
CA VAL A 175 -1.60 -19.90 4.16
C VAL A 175 -0.09 -20.08 4.00
N VAL A 176 0.41 -19.93 2.79
CA VAL A 176 1.86 -19.94 2.48
C VAL A 176 2.24 -18.69 1.69
N ILE A 177 3.32 -18.03 2.12
CA ILE A 177 3.97 -16.97 1.33
C ILE A 177 5.02 -17.61 0.43
N VAL A 178 5.02 -17.20 -0.84
CA VAL A 178 5.99 -17.67 -1.85
C VAL A 178 6.79 -16.47 -2.35
N ASP A 179 8.10 -16.49 -2.18
CA ASP A 179 9.00 -15.45 -2.68
C ASP A 179 10.35 -16.04 -3.07
N ILE A 180 10.99 -15.47 -4.08
CA ILE A 180 12.31 -15.85 -4.56
C ILE A 180 13.45 -15.35 -3.65
N ASN A 181 13.18 -14.36 -2.79
CA ASN A 181 14.16 -13.82 -1.86
C ASN A 181 14.11 -14.58 -0.52
N PRO A 182 15.15 -15.35 -0.17
CA PRO A 182 15.18 -16.13 1.07
C PRO A 182 15.13 -15.25 2.34
N GLU A 183 15.55 -13.97 2.27
CA GLU A 183 15.44 -13.05 3.42
C GLU A 183 13.99 -12.82 3.86
N ARG A 184 13.02 -13.15 3.01
CA ARG A 184 11.58 -13.02 3.33
C ARG A 184 11.07 -14.08 4.28
N GLU A 185 11.80 -15.17 4.46
CA GLU A 185 11.47 -16.20 5.44
C GLU A 185 11.36 -15.64 6.86
N ALA A 186 12.32 -14.81 7.26
CA ALA A 186 12.30 -14.15 8.57
C ALA A 186 11.07 -13.25 8.79
N ILE A 187 10.56 -12.63 7.72
CA ILE A 187 9.32 -11.84 7.79
C ILE A 187 8.09 -12.74 7.91
N ALA A 188 8.05 -13.83 7.15
CA ALA A 188 6.95 -14.81 7.26
C ALA A 188 6.92 -15.44 8.67
N ASP A 189 8.07 -15.82 9.21
CA ASP A 189 8.20 -16.35 10.58
C ASP A 189 7.69 -15.35 11.63
N ALA A 190 8.09 -14.07 11.51
CA ALA A 190 7.62 -13.02 12.40
C ALA A 190 6.09 -12.83 12.34
N LEU A 191 5.48 -13.06 11.18
CA LEU A 191 4.02 -13.03 10.98
C LEU A 191 3.34 -14.36 11.34
N HIS A 192 4.08 -15.38 11.77
CA HIS A 192 3.61 -16.75 12.02
C HIS A 192 2.98 -17.41 10.79
N LEU A 193 3.60 -17.23 9.62
CA LEU A 193 3.16 -17.74 8.33
C LEU A 193 4.19 -18.74 7.76
N LYS A 194 3.72 -19.69 6.97
CA LYS A 194 4.59 -20.59 6.21
C LYS A 194 5.28 -19.81 5.08
N PHE A 195 6.52 -20.15 4.83
CA PHE A 195 7.31 -19.61 3.71
C PHE A 195 7.78 -20.72 2.78
N SER A 196 7.88 -20.43 1.50
CA SER A 196 8.54 -21.30 0.52
C SER A 196 9.14 -20.46 -0.60
N MET A 197 10.31 -20.87 -1.08
CA MET A 197 10.91 -20.32 -2.30
C MET A 197 10.39 -21.03 -3.55
N ASP A 198 9.90 -22.24 -3.40
CA ASP A 198 9.34 -23.08 -4.46
C ASP A 198 8.18 -23.88 -3.89
N VAL A 199 7.06 -23.91 -4.58
CA VAL A 199 5.90 -24.72 -4.20
C VAL A 199 5.69 -25.78 -5.28
N ALA A 200 6.21 -26.95 -5.02
CA ALA A 200 6.23 -28.08 -5.96
C ALA A 200 4.82 -28.61 -6.35
N ASN A 201 3.78 -28.29 -5.56
CA ASN A 201 2.44 -28.82 -5.77
C ASN A 201 1.41 -27.70 -5.90
N GLY A 202 0.78 -27.59 -7.06
CA GLY A 202 -0.42 -26.78 -7.28
C GLY A 202 -1.60 -27.27 -6.43
N GLY A 203 -2.78 -26.69 -6.65
CA GLY A 203 -4.01 -27.10 -5.97
C GLY A 203 -4.44 -26.17 -4.86
N MET A 204 -3.94 -24.92 -4.87
CA MET A 204 -4.42 -23.85 -4.02
C MET A 204 -5.83 -23.43 -4.43
N ASP A 205 -6.69 -23.16 -3.46
CA ASP A 205 -8.05 -22.71 -3.70
C ASP A 205 -8.09 -21.22 -4.08
N LEU A 206 -7.12 -20.46 -3.57
CA LEU A 206 -6.89 -19.06 -3.89
C LEU A 206 -5.39 -18.79 -4.01
N VAL A 207 -4.97 -18.05 -5.04
CA VAL A 207 -3.63 -17.50 -5.12
C VAL A 207 -3.70 -15.99 -5.23
N ILE A 208 -2.97 -15.28 -4.37
CA ILE A 208 -2.86 -13.82 -4.43
C ILE A 208 -1.49 -13.48 -5.00
N HIS A 209 -1.47 -12.79 -6.14
CA HIS A 209 -0.22 -12.33 -6.75
C HIS A 209 0.04 -10.86 -6.40
N ALA A 210 1.20 -10.59 -5.80
CA ALA A 210 1.63 -9.28 -5.32
C ALA A 210 3.14 -9.02 -5.56
N SER A 211 3.76 -9.75 -6.50
CA SER A 211 5.21 -9.63 -6.73
C SER A 211 5.60 -8.53 -7.73
N GLY A 212 4.67 -8.08 -8.59
CA GLY A 212 4.95 -7.12 -9.66
C GLY A 212 5.83 -7.68 -10.78
N ALA A 213 5.97 -9.01 -10.89
CA ALA A 213 6.80 -9.69 -11.87
C ALA A 213 6.01 -10.72 -12.69
N SER A 214 6.24 -10.78 -14.00
CA SER A 214 5.60 -11.78 -14.88
C SER A 214 5.89 -13.21 -14.45
N SER A 215 7.11 -13.51 -13.98
CA SER A 215 7.47 -14.80 -13.43
C SER A 215 6.66 -15.17 -12.19
N GLY A 216 6.35 -14.19 -11.34
CA GLY A 216 5.48 -14.41 -10.19
C GLY A 216 4.03 -14.68 -10.60
N LEU A 217 3.51 -14.02 -11.64
CA LEU A 217 2.20 -14.33 -12.19
C LEU A 217 2.15 -15.75 -12.77
N GLU A 218 3.20 -16.16 -13.48
CA GLU A 218 3.32 -17.55 -13.96
C GLU A 218 3.32 -18.56 -12.81
N THR A 219 4.09 -18.29 -11.75
CA THR A 219 4.08 -19.09 -10.52
C THR A 219 2.67 -19.15 -9.93
N ALA A 220 1.98 -18.00 -9.83
CA ALA A 220 0.62 -17.93 -9.27
C ALA A 220 -0.39 -18.78 -10.07
N LEU A 221 -0.33 -18.74 -11.40
CA LEU A 221 -1.19 -19.57 -12.25
C LEU A 221 -0.89 -21.07 -12.09
N ASN A 222 0.38 -21.45 -11.92
CA ASN A 222 0.79 -22.84 -11.72
C ASN A 222 0.40 -23.39 -10.34
N LEU A 223 0.32 -22.55 -9.31
CA LEU A 223 -0.13 -22.90 -7.97
C LEU A 223 -1.64 -23.09 -7.85
N ALA A 224 -2.41 -22.41 -8.70
CA ALA A 224 -3.86 -22.47 -8.68
C ALA A 224 -4.37 -23.90 -8.95
N GLY A 225 -5.31 -24.35 -8.13
CA GLY A 225 -6.02 -25.61 -8.30
C GLY A 225 -7.08 -25.55 -9.40
N PHE A 226 -7.86 -26.63 -9.52
CA PHE A 226 -8.98 -26.69 -10.45
C PHE A 226 -10.07 -25.66 -10.05
N GLU A 227 -10.49 -24.84 -11.01
CA GLU A 227 -11.46 -23.74 -10.84
C GLU A 227 -11.08 -22.70 -9.76
N ALA A 228 -9.81 -22.65 -9.35
CA ALA A 228 -9.32 -21.65 -8.39
C ALA A 228 -9.26 -20.25 -8.98
N THR A 229 -9.15 -19.27 -8.09
CA THR A 229 -8.95 -17.87 -8.46
C THR A 229 -7.51 -17.45 -8.20
N VAL A 230 -6.89 -16.80 -9.19
CA VAL A 230 -5.68 -16.00 -9.03
C VAL A 230 -6.11 -14.53 -8.94
N LEU A 231 -5.85 -13.89 -7.81
CA LEU A 231 -6.10 -12.48 -7.60
C LEU A 231 -4.84 -11.67 -7.88
N GLU A 232 -4.90 -10.82 -8.90
CA GLU A 232 -3.80 -9.93 -9.27
C GLU A 232 -3.89 -8.61 -8.52
N LEU A 233 -2.89 -8.31 -7.68
CA LEU A 233 -2.76 -7.06 -6.94
C LEU A 233 -1.64 -6.16 -7.46
N SER A 234 -0.78 -6.69 -8.32
CA SER A 234 0.37 -5.94 -8.82
C SER A 234 -0.06 -4.88 -9.82
N TRP A 235 0.51 -3.71 -9.70
CA TRP A 235 0.47 -2.71 -10.75
C TRP A 235 1.79 -2.76 -11.51
N PHE A 236 1.73 -3.20 -12.78
CA PHE A 236 2.92 -3.38 -13.63
C PHE A 236 3.41 -2.05 -14.25
N GLY A 237 2.61 -0.97 -14.13
CA GLY A 237 2.90 0.28 -14.82
C GLY A 237 2.79 0.10 -16.35
N ASP A 238 3.77 0.61 -17.07
CA ASP A 238 3.86 0.50 -18.53
C ASP A 238 4.48 -0.83 -19.03
N LYS A 239 4.88 -1.71 -18.13
CA LYS A 239 5.51 -2.98 -18.47
C LYS A 239 4.47 -4.03 -18.86
N PRO A 240 4.67 -4.77 -19.95
CA PRO A 240 3.81 -5.90 -20.30
C PRO A 240 4.01 -7.05 -19.28
N ALA A 241 2.91 -7.68 -18.88
CA ALA A 241 2.94 -8.95 -18.16
C ALA A 241 2.78 -10.11 -19.15
N THR A 242 3.75 -11.02 -19.19
CA THR A 242 3.75 -12.18 -20.10
C THR A 242 3.59 -13.45 -19.29
N THR A 243 2.68 -14.35 -19.72
CA THR A 243 2.42 -15.65 -19.08
C THR A 243 1.88 -16.69 -20.07
N HIS A 244 1.96 -17.99 -19.72
CA HIS A 244 1.54 -19.10 -20.54
C HIS A 244 0.08 -19.52 -20.24
N LEU A 245 -0.89 -18.91 -20.92
CA LEU A 245 -2.31 -19.22 -20.71
C LEU A 245 -2.74 -20.59 -21.25
N GLY A 246 -1.94 -21.23 -22.08
CA GLY A 246 -2.21 -22.57 -22.64
C GLY A 246 -1.93 -23.75 -21.69
N SER A 247 -1.38 -23.51 -20.52
CA SER A 247 -1.00 -24.55 -19.53
C SER A 247 -2.03 -24.68 -18.40
N ALA A 248 -1.61 -24.56 -17.16
CA ALA A 248 -2.45 -24.69 -15.97
C ALA A 248 -3.67 -23.79 -15.99
N PHE A 249 -3.53 -22.56 -16.45
CA PHE A 249 -4.66 -21.62 -16.58
C PHE A 249 -5.81 -22.21 -17.38
N HIS A 250 -5.52 -22.75 -18.58
CA HIS A 250 -6.54 -23.34 -19.44
C HIS A 250 -7.06 -24.68 -18.90
N SER A 251 -6.15 -25.61 -18.60
CA SER A 251 -6.53 -26.98 -18.25
C SER A 251 -7.25 -27.09 -16.89
N ARG A 252 -6.99 -26.19 -15.97
CA ARG A 252 -7.61 -26.15 -14.65
C ARG A 252 -8.77 -25.14 -14.54
N ARG A 253 -9.15 -24.47 -15.64
CA ARG A 253 -10.23 -23.47 -15.65
C ARG A 253 -10.03 -22.36 -14.64
N VAL A 254 -8.79 -21.87 -14.48
CA VAL A 254 -8.41 -20.85 -13.49
C VAL A 254 -9.04 -19.50 -13.85
N THR A 255 -9.54 -18.78 -12.86
CA THR A 255 -9.99 -17.40 -13.02
C THR A 255 -8.85 -16.46 -12.63
N LEU A 256 -8.45 -15.55 -13.54
CA LEU A 256 -7.57 -14.42 -13.23
C LEU A 256 -8.44 -13.18 -13.00
N LYS A 257 -8.35 -12.61 -11.80
CA LYS A 257 -9.15 -11.46 -11.37
C LYS A 257 -8.25 -10.35 -10.86
N SER A 258 -8.49 -9.10 -11.25
CA SER A 258 -7.80 -7.94 -10.69
C SER A 258 -8.51 -7.39 -9.46
N SER A 259 -7.75 -6.76 -8.55
CA SER A 259 -8.27 -5.95 -7.45
C SER A 259 -7.54 -4.61 -7.40
N GLN A 260 -8.30 -3.54 -7.20
CA GLN A 260 -7.77 -2.19 -7.11
C GLN A 260 -8.51 -1.41 -6.00
N VAL A 261 -7.73 -0.86 -5.07
CA VAL A 261 -8.23 -0.24 -3.82
C VAL A 261 -9.08 1.02 -4.02
N GLY A 262 -8.97 1.70 -5.16
CA GLY A 262 -9.79 2.89 -5.47
C GLY A 262 -11.29 2.61 -5.50
N SER A 263 -11.69 1.34 -5.65
CA SER A 263 -13.09 0.91 -5.58
C SER A 263 -13.31 -0.11 -4.48
N VAL A 264 -14.37 0.06 -3.68
CA VAL A 264 -14.75 -0.94 -2.68
C VAL A 264 -15.25 -2.19 -3.39
N GLY A 265 -14.80 -3.37 -2.95
CA GLY A 265 -15.18 -4.67 -3.50
C GLY A 265 -16.70 -4.81 -3.70
N ILE A 266 -17.09 -5.40 -4.82
CA ILE A 266 -18.50 -5.44 -5.28
C ILE A 266 -19.47 -6.00 -4.23
N LEU A 267 -19.03 -6.99 -3.45
CA LEU A 267 -19.86 -7.62 -2.41
C LEU A 267 -20.03 -6.74 -1.17
N GLN A 268 -19.18 -5.71 -1.00
CA GLN A 268 -19.17 -4.87 0.19
C GLN A 268 -19.65 -3.44 -0.05
N ARG A 269 -19.58 -2.90 -1.27
CA ARG A 269 -19.85 -1.49 -1.58
C ARG A 269 -21.24 -0.99 -1.21
N ALA A 270 -22.23 -1.87 -1.09
CA ALA A 270 -23.57 -1.50 -0.65
C ALA A 270 -23.63 -1.11 0.84
N ARG A 271 -22.67 -1.55 1.66
CA ARG A 271 -22.63 -1.35 3.11
C ARG A 271 -21.42 -0.58 3.59
N TRP A 272 -20.34 -0.54 2.79
CA TRP A 272 -19.05 0.03 3.15
C TRP A 272 -18.67 1.18 2.21
N SER A 273 -18.30 2.31 2.80
CA SER A 273 -17.63 3.41 2.10
C SER A 273 -16.10 3.23 2.18
N ARG A 274 -15.35 3.98 1.37
CA ARG A 274 -13.89 4.03 1.46
C ARG A 274 -13.44 4.43 2.86
N ALA A 275 -14.05 5.47 3.46
CA ALA A 275 -13.73 5.92 4.81
C ALA A 275 -13.95 4.83 5.87
N LYS A 276 -15.05 4.07 5.79
CA LYS A 276 -15.31 2.94 6.70
C LYS A 276 -14.28 1.82 6.51
N ARG A 277 -13.86 1.54 5.27
CA ARG A 277 -12.84 0.53 4.96
C ARG A 277 -11.48 0.94 5.53
N LEU A 278 -11.06 2.18 5.31
CA LEU A 278 -9.79 2.70 5.85
C LEU A 278 -9.78 2.70 7.39
N ALA A 279 -10.90 3.09 8.02
CA ALA A 279 -11.04 3.00 9.47
C ALA A 279 -10.95 1.54 10.00
N LEU A 280 -11.43 0.56 9.24
CA LEU A 280 -11.26 -0.86 9.56
C LEU A 280 -9.80 -1.30 9.38
N ALA A 281 -9.15 -0.87 8.29
CA ALA A 281 -7.73 -1.14 8.04
C ALA A 281 -6.85 -0.62 9.20
N LEU A 282 -7.09 0.60 9.68
CA LEU A 282 -6.40 1.16 10.85
C LEU A 282 -6.59 0.29 12.11
N ARG A 283 -7.78 -0.26 12.34
CA ARG A 283 -8.00 -1.14 13.50
C ARG A 283 -7.20 -2.44 13.43
N PHE A 284 -7.00 -3.01 12.23
CA PHE A 284 -6.17 -4.20 12.05
C PHE A 284 -4.67 -3.96 12.31
N LEU A 285 -4.25 -2.71 12.39
CA LEU A 285 -2.87 -2.35 12.74
C LEU A 285 -2.60 -2.35 14.25
N SER A 286 -3.52 -2.83 15.10
CA SER A 286 -3.29 -2.95 16.55
C SER A 286 -2.31 -4.06 16.92
N ASP A 287 -2.08 -5.03 16.05
CA ASP A 287 -1.17 -6.15 16.27
C ASP A 287 0.29 -5.71 16.01
N ASP A 288 1.15 -5.87 17.02
CA ASP A 288 2.54 -5.41 16.98
C ASP A 288 3.45 -6.29 16.10
N VAL A 289 3.03 -7.49 15.78
CA VAL A 289 3.76 -8.34 14.82
C VAL A 289 3.97 -7.64 13.47
N LEU A 290 3.09 -6.69 13.11
CA LEU A 290 3.15 -5.94 11.86
C LEU A 290 4.32 -4.94 11.80
N ASP A 291 5.01 -4.66 12.92
CA ASP A 291 6.20 -3.83 12.93
C ASP A 291 7.34 -4.41 12.09
N CYS A 292 7.37 -5.75 11.92
CA CYS A 292 8.35 -6.42 11.05
C CYS A 292 8.27 -5.97 9.58
N LEU A 293 7.15 -5.37 9.16
CA LEU A 293 6.98 -4.84 7.82
C LEU A 293 7.62 -3.46 7.60
N ILE A 294 8.08 -2.79 8.68
CA ILE A 294 8.77 -1.50 8.59
C ILE A 294 10.28 -1.78 8.62
N SER A 295 10.90 -1.85 7.45
CA SER A 295 12.27 -2.33 7.28
C SER A 295 13.33 -1.22 7.26
N GLY A 296 12.96 0.04 7.42
CA GLY A 296 13.90 1.15 7.42
C GLY A 296 13.26 2.49 7.76
N GLU A 297 14.12 3.46 8.06
CA GLU A 297 13.71 4.80 8.48
C GLU A 297 14.68 5.85 7.95
N SER A 298 14.18 7.03 7.62
CA SER A 298 14.98 8.20 7.26
C SER A 298 14.26 9.49 7.65
N ASN A 299 15.04 10.55 7.92
CA ASN A 299 14.49 11.87 8.12
C ASN A 299 13.90 12.44 6.82
N PHE A 300 12.84 13.23 6.93
CA PHE A 300 12.19 13.87 5.78
C PHE A 300 13.15 14.71 4.93
N SER A 301 14.11 15.40 5.55
CA SER A 301 15.13 16.18 4.83
C SER A 301 16.00 15.33 3.90
N CYS A 302 16.12 14.02 4.15
CA CYS A 302 16.87 13.09 3.34
C CYS A 302 16.01 12.38 2.29
N LEU A 303 14.71 12.69 2.20
CA LEU A 303 13.77 11.95 1.34
C LEU A 303 14.20 11.89 -0.13
N PRO A 304 14.71 12.96 -0.78
CA PRO A 304 15.18 12.86 -2.17
C PRO A 304 16.20 11.75 -2.37
N ALA A 305 17.30 11.77 -1.61
CA ALA A 305 18.34 10.74 -1.70
C ALA A 305 17.84 9.35 -1.27
N THR A 306 16.91 9.30 -0.31
CA THR A 306 16.28 8.05 0.12
C THR A 306 15.44 7.44 -1.02
N MET A 307 14.67 8.24 -1.74
CA MET A 307 13.87 7.78 -2.88
C MET A 307 14.76 7.24 -4.01
N GLU A 308 15.80 7.97 -4.41
CA GLU A 308 16.76 7.50 -5.41
C GLU A 308 17.34 6.13 -5.06
N ARG A 309 17.80 5.97 -3.81
CA ARG A 309 18.35 4.70 -3.31
C ARG A 309 17.33 3.57 -3.27
N LEU A 310 16.11 3.84 -2.77
CA LEU A 310 15.08 2.82 -2.57
C LEU A 310 14.39 2.42 -3.88
N MET A 311 14.24 3.34 -4.82
CA MET A 311 13.54 3.08 -6.08
C MET A 311 14.42 2.40 -7.13
N SER A 312 15.73 2.24 -6.85
CA SER A 312 16.60 1.39 -7.67
C SER A 312 16.10 -0.06 -7.68
N GLN A 313 16.31 -0.77 -8.79
CA GLN A 313 15.80 -2.14 -8.99
C GLN A 313 16.38 -3.19 -8.02
N SER A 314 17.53 -2.91 -7.42
CA SER A 314 18.24 -3.82 -6.52
C SER A 314 17.75 -3.78 -5.07
N ASN A 315 16.78 -2.92 -4.73
CA ASN A 315 16.35 -2.77 -3.34
C ASN A 315 15.24 -3.77 -2.98
N SER A 316 15.51 -4.60 -1.98
CA SER A 316 14.58 -5.58 -1.41
C SER A 316 13.82 -5.05 -0.17
N GLY A 317 13.86 -3.75 0.14
CA GLY A 317 13.17 -3.17 1.29
C GLY A 317 11.65 -3.44 1.28
N LEU A 318 11.05 -3.42 2.49
CA LEU A 318 9.60 -3.44 2.68
C LEU A 318 9.06 -1.99 2.81
N CYS A 319 8.30 -1.68 3.86
CA CYS A 319 7.91 -0.30 4.13
C CYS A 319 9.12 0.49 4.65
N HIS A 320 9.40 1.64 4.06
CA HIS A 320 10.39 2.59 4.58
C HIS A 320 9.66 3.79 5.19
N ARG A 321 9.90 4.03 6.47
CA ARG A 321 9.27 5.11 7.23
C ARG A 321 10.06 6.40 7.07
N ILE A 322 9.35 7.49 6.87
CA ILE A 322 9.90 8.85 6.89
C ILE A 322 9.47 9.52 8.19
N VAL A 323 10.43 10.11 8.89
CA VAL A 323 10.23 10.82 10.16
C VAL A 323 10.30 12.33 9.89
N TYR A 324 9.31 13.04 10.40
CA TYR A 324 9.25 14.50 10.30
C TYR A 324 9.73 15.15 11.61
N PRO A 325 10.24 16.39 11.54
CA PRO A 325 10.73 17.12 12.73
C PRO A 325 9.66 17.46 13.75
#